data_0732fa7c57ffd8317994d49f8a1da231
#
_entry.id   0732fa7c57ffd8317994d49f8a1da231
#
_cell.length_a   1.000
_cell.length_b   1.000
_cell.length_c   1.000
_cell.angle_alpha   90.00
_cell.angle_beta   90.00
_cell.angle_gamma   90.00
#
_symmetry.space_group_name_H-M   'P 1'
#
loop_
_entity.id
_entity.type
_entity.pdbx_description
1 polymer ?
#
loop_
_entity_poly.entity_id
_entity_poly.type
_entity_poly.pdbx_seq_one_letter_code
_entity_poly.pdbx_strand_id
1 'polypeptide(L)'
;MVGVGKSNVGMLRPRNEDSILVSNEAIGVLPNVFVVADGMGGHKAGNVASASAIEGFIEFVKKPENESEEVLDVMISAVSYANGLVHKLSQEHEEYSNMGSTFIACCIDNNSAYIAHVGDSRLYLYRDGELNQITNDHSLVAEMVRSGRMTEEEAETDFRRNVITRAVGTDCSVNID
;
A
#
# COMPACT_ATOMS: atom_id res chain seq x y z
N MET A 1 14.24 -9.08 -15.13
CA MET A 1 13.84 -9.22 -13.72
C MET A 1 12.67 -10.18 -13.64
N VAL A 2 12.50 -10.90 -12.54
CA VAL A 2 11.34 -11.77 -12.32
C VAL A 2 10.77 -11.44 -10.94
N GLY A 3 9.53 -10.98 -10.90
CA GLY A 3 8.77 -10.81 -9.67
C GLY A 3 7.87 -12.02 -9.42
N VAL A 4 7.72 -12.38 -8.16
CA VAL A 4 6.81 -13.42 -7.70
C VAL A 4 6.01 -12.90 -6.51
N GLY A 5 4.75 -13.32 -6.39
CA GLY A 5 3.88 -12.93 -5.30
C GLY A 5 3.17 -14.12 -4.69
N LYS A 6 2.89 -14.02 -3.38
CA LYS A 6 2.09 -15.00 -2.66
C LYS A 6 1.28 -14.31 -1.58
N SER A 7 0.01 -14.63 -1.48
CA SER A 7 -0.87 -14.25 -0.38
C SER A 7 -1.44 -15.49 0.28
N ASN A 8 -1.74 -15.41 1.58
CA ASN A 8 -2.31 -16.53 2.34
C ASN A 8 -3.11 -15.99 3.53
N VAL A 9 -4.30 -16.52 3.76
CA VAL A 9 -5.19 -16.10 4.87
C VAL A 9 -4.58 -16.30 6.27
N GLY A 10 -3.55 -17.14 6.37
CA GLY A 10 -2.98 -17.55 7.66
C GLY A 10 -3.90 -18.47 8.45
N MET A 11 -3.64 -18.58 9.76
CA MET A 11 -4.34 -19.53 10.65
C MET A 11 -5.34 -18.86 11.59
N LEU A 12 -5.31 -17.54 11.72
CA LEU A 12 -6.10 -16.81 12.73
C LEU A 12 -7.29 -16.05 12.12
N ARG A 13 -7.16 -15.60 10.87
CA ARG A 13 -8.19 -14.83 10.20
C ARG A 13 -9.15 -15.74 9.43
N PRO A 14 -10.46 -15.46 9.42
CA PRO A 14 -11.43 -16.24 8.65
C PRO A 14 -11.36 -15.95 7.14
N ARG A 15 -10.74 -14.83 6.74
CA ARG A 15 -10.62 -14.37 5.36
C ARG A 15 -9.29 -13.69 5.13
N ASN A 16 -8.85 -13.73 3.89
CA ASN A 16 -7.74 -12.93 3.40
C ASN A 16 -8.29 -11.60 2.88
N GLU A 17 -7.80 -10.50 3.43
CA GLU A 17 -8.16 -9.14 3.03
C GLU A 17 -7.03 -8.45 2.27
N ASP A 18 -5.90 -9.17 2.06
CA ASP A 18 -4.79 -8.70 1.24
C ASP A 18 -5.08 -8.86 -0.24
N SER A 19 -4.62 -7.91 -1.03
CA SER A 19 -4.55 -7.99 -2.48
C SER A 19 -3.11 -7.76 -2.94
N ILE A 20 -2.71 -8.46 -4.00
CA ILE A 20 -1.38 -8.32 -4.59
C ILE A 20 -1.48 -8.17 -6.10
N LEU A 21 -0.57 -7.38 -6.67
CA LEU A 21 -0.32 -7.29 -8.10
C LEU A 21 1.15 -7.62 -8.38
N VAL A 22 1.38 -8.51 -9.33
CA VAL A 22 2.72 -8.81 -9.85
C VAL A 22 2.68 -8.69 -11.36
N SER A 23 3.24 -7.63 -11.90
CA SER A 23 3.40 -7.48 -13.34
C SER A 23 4.89 -7.36 -13.70
N ASN A 24 5.39 -8.35 -14.40
CA ASN A 24 6.73 -8.33 -14.99
C ASN A 24 6.74 -7.63 -16.36
N GLU A 25 5.55 -7.33 -16.89
CA GLU A 25 5.33 -6.62 -18.15
C GLU A 25 4.85 -5.20 -17.86
N ALA A 26 5.01 -4.32 -18.85
CA ALA A 26 4.63 -2.93 -18.71
C ALA A 26 3.11 -2.76 -18.51
N ILE A 27 2.74 -1.84 -17.63
CA ILE A 27 1.39 -1.31 -17.47
C ILE A 27 1.45 0.20 -17.65
N GLY A 28 0.93 0.72 -18.74
CA GLY A 28 1.10 2.14 -19.11
C GLY A 28 2.57 2.49 -19.20
N VAL A 29 2.99 3.55 -18.51
CA VAL A 29 4.39 4.01 -18.46
C VAL A 29 5.28 3.20 -17.51
N LEU A 30 4.69 2.36 -16.66
CA LEU A 30 5.45 1.55 -15.72
C LEU A 30 5.98 0.30 -16.44
N PRO A 31 7.31 0.10 -16.58
CA PRO A 31 7.87 -1.06 -17.28
C PRO A 31 7.61 -2.38 -16.57
N ASN A 32 7.27 -2.33 -15.31
CA ASN A 32 6.81 -3.40 -14.42
C ASN A 32 6.17 -2.76 -13.19
N VAL A 33 5.39 -3.50 -12.42
CA VAL A 33 4.87 -3.00 -11.14
C VAL A 33 4.49 -4.15 -10.20
N PHE A 34 4.83 -3.97 -8.95
CA PHE A 34 4.54 -4.90 -7.85
C PHE A 34 3.81 -4.12 -6.77
N VAL A 35 2.64 -4.62 -6.37
CA VAL A 35 1.81 -3.96 -5.35
C VAL A 35 1.41 -4.96 -4.28
N VAL A 36 1.43 -4.51 -3.03
CA VAL A 36 0.81 -5.17 -1.89
C VAL A 36 -0.14 -4.18 -1.23
N ALA A 37 -1.34 -4.62 -0.93
CA ALA A 37 -2.38 -3.87 -0.26
C ALA A 37 -3.02 -4.76 0.82
N ASP A 38 -2.89 -4.39 2.11
CA ASP A 38 -3.53 -5.04 3.25
C ASP A 38 -4.81 -4.28 3.59
N GLY A 39 -5.94 -4.90 3.30
CA GLY A 39 -7.25 -4.30 3.48
C GLY A 39 -7.73 -4.36 4.92
N MET A 40 -8.30 -3.25 5.39
CA MET A 40 -8.91 -3.14 6.70
C MET A 40 -10.37 -2.69 6.59
N GLY A 41 -11.18 -3.17 7.52
CA GLY A 41 -12.60 -2.83 7.61
C GLY A 41 -13.40 -3.93 8.30
N GLY A 42 -14.66 -3.64 8.62
CA GLY A 42 -15.55 -4.66 9.19
C GLY A 42 -16.05 -5.65 8.13
N HIS A 43 -16.28 -6.89 8.51
CA HIS A 43 -16.90 -7.96 7.71
C HIS A 43 -16.19 -8.30 6.38
N LYS A 44 -16.52 -7.63 5.28
CA LYS A 44 -15.96 -7.87 3.94
C LYS A 44 -15.31 -6.63 3.36
N ALA A 45 -15.31 -5.54 4.09
CA ALA A 45 -14.91 -4.26 3.56
C ALA A 45 -13.40 -4.18 3.26
N GLY A 46 -12.55 -4.87 4.04
CA GLY A 46 -11.11 -4.87 3.84
C GLY A 46 -10.68 -5.43 2.48
N ASN A 47 -11.22 -6.59 2.07
CA ASN A 47 -10.87 -7.16 0.77
C ASN A 47 -11.40 -6.32 -0.41
N VAL A 48 -12.52 -5.59 -0.23
CA VAL A 48 -13.01 -4.64 -1.22
C VAL A 48 -12.06 -3.45 -1.30
N ALA A 49 -11.63 -2.92 -0.16
CA ALA A 49 -10.71 -1.78 -0.11
C ALA A 49 -9.38 -2.09 -0.80
N SER A 50 -8.73 -3.20 -0.46
CA SER A 50 -7.44 -3.58 -1.05
C SER A 50 -7.53 -3.87 -2.55
N ALA A 51 -8.59 -4.58 -3.00
CA ALA A 51 -8.81 -4.86 -4.40
C ALA A 51 -9.10 -3.58 -5.21
N SER A 52 -10.03 -2.73 -4.71
CA SER A 52 -10.38 -1.46 -5.38
C SER A 52 -9.20 -0.48 -5.42
N ALA A 53 -8.33 -0.49 -4.40
CA ALA A 53 -7.13 0.32 -4.42
C ALA A 53 -6.18 -0.09 -5.56
N ILE A 54 -5.94 -1.39 -5.74
CA ILE A 54 -5.11 -1.90 -6.87
C ILE A 54 -5.79 -1.63 -8.22
N GLU A 55 -7.10 -1.87 -8.33
CA GLU A 55 -7.85 -1.61 -9.56
C GLU A 55 -7.79 -0.14 -9.97
N GLY A 56 -8.03 0.78 -9.02
CA GLY A 56 -7.95 2.22 -9.26
C GLY A 56 -6.54 2.68 -9.65
N PHE A 57 -5.52 2.13 -9.01
CA PHE A 57 -4.13 2.38 -9.38
C PHE A 57 -3.85 1.97 -10.83
N ILE A 58 -4.24 0.75 -11.23
CA ILE A 58 -4.06 0.24 -12.60
C ILE A 58 -4.85 1.07 -13.62
N GLU A 59 -6.10 1.41 -13.28
CA GLU A 59 -6.95 2.25 -14.15
C GLU A 59 -6.28 3.59 -14.43
N PHE A 60 -5.75 4.26 -13.41
CA PHE A 60 -5.06 5.54 -13.59
C PHE A 60 -3.80 5.40 -14.43
N VAL A 61 -2.94 4.43 -14.13
CA VAL A 61 -1.67 4.23 -14.86
C VAL A 61 -1.90 3.97 -16.36
N LYS A 62 -3.00 3.33 -16.72
CA LYS A 62 -3.35 3.03 -18.13
C LYS A 62 -3.91 4.21 -18.92
N LYS A 63 -4.13 5.36 -18.31
CA LYS A 63 -4.67 6.52 -19.02
C LYS A 63 -3.66 7.05 -20.03
N PRO A 64 -4.09 7.32 -21.29
CA PRO A 64 -3.17 7.79 -22.36
C PRO A 64 -2.44 9.10 -22.03
N GLU A 65 -3.07 9.97 -21.23
CA GLU A 65 -2.46 11.22 -20.80
C GLU A 65 -1.17 11.04 -19.99
N ASN A 66 -0.94 9.88 -19.42
CA ASN A 66 0.23 9.57 -18.59
C ASN A 66 1.44 9.09 -19.41
N GLU A 67 1.32 8.89 -20.72
CA GLU A 67 2.39 8.31 -21.56
C GLU A 67 3.69 9.14 -21.60
N SER A 68 3.60 10.43 -21.31
CA SER A 68 4.76 11.36 -21.30
C SER A 68 5.20 11.79 -19.91
N GLU A 69 4.57 11.26 -18.86
CA GLU A 69 4.86 11.64 -17.48
C GLU A 69 5.99 10.79 -16.88
N GLU A 70 6.63 11.33 -15.86
CA GLU A 70 7.64 10.59 -15.10
C GLU A 70 7.01 9.47 -14.26
N VAL A 71 7.72 8.33 -14.16
CA VAL A 71 7.27 7.13 -13.45
C VAL A 71 6.78 7.44 -12.04
N LEU A 72 7.54 8.23 -11.28
CA LEU A 72 7.20 8.55 -9.89
C LEU A 72 5.94 9.41 -9.79
N ASP A 73 5.79 10.40 -10.66
CA ASP A 73 4.63 11.29 -10.65
C ASP A 73 3.34 10.54 -11.00
N VAL A 74 3.44 9.62 -11.97
CA VAL A 74 2.32 8.72 -12.30
C VAL A 74 1.97 7.81 -11.13
N MET A 75 2.96 7.23 -10.43
CA MET A 75 2.71 6.37 -9.27
C MET A 75 2.01 7.13 -8.13
N ILE A 76 2.49 8.33 -7.79
CA ILE A 76 1.87 9.17 -6.74
C ILE A 76 0.43 9.54 -7.13
N SER A 77 0.23 9.98 -8.37
CA SER A 77 -1.10 10.35 -8.88
C SER A 77 -2.05 9.16 -8.91
N ALA A 78 -1.54 7.97 -9.27
CA ALA A 78 -2.32 6.73 -9.28
C ALA A 78 -2.75 6.29 -7.88
N VAL A 79 -1.87 6.41 -6.86
CA VAL A 79 -2.25 6.12 -5.47
C VAL A 79 -3.27 7.15 -4.96
N SER A 80 -3.11 8.43 -5.33
CA SER A 80 -4.08 9.48 -4.97
C SER A 80 -5.45 9.21 -5.60
N TYR A 81 -5.49 8.79 -6.87
CA TYR A 81 -6.72 8.39 -7.55
C TYR A 81 -7.37 7.17 -6.89
N ALA A 82 -6.58 6.15 -6.58
CA ALA A 82 -7.04 4.95 -5.86
C ALA A 82 -7.62 5.33 -4.49
N ASN A 83 -6.98 6.25 -3.75
CA ASN A 83 -7.51 6.77 -2.49
C ASN A 83 -8.90 7.38 -2.67
N GLY A 84 -9.08 8.25 -3.66
CA GLY A 84 -10.37 8.88 -3.96
C GLY A 84 -11.46 7.86 -4.31
N LEU A 85 -11.10 6.82 -5.06
CA LEU A 85 -12.03 5.74 -5.42
C LEU A 85 -12.49 4.94 -4.19
N VAL A 86 -11.54 4.48 -3.35
CA VAL A 86 -11.86 3.71 -2.13
C VAL A 86 -12.65 4.56 -1.15
N HIS A 87 -12.26 5.82 -0.96
CA HIS A 87 -12.99 6.75 -0.09
C HIS A 87 -14.43 6.97 -0.58
N LYS A 88 -14.64 7.19 -1.86
CA LYS A 88 -15.97 7.33 -2.44
C LYS A 88 -16.83 6.10 -2.19
N LEU A 89 -16.30 4.90 -2.44
CA LEU A 89 -17.01 3.64 -2.18
C LEU A 89 -17.41 3.50 -0.70
N SER A 90 -16.54 3.92 0.22
CA SER A 90 -16.83 3.88 1.66
C SER A 90 -17.96 4.84 2.10
N GLN A 91 -18.18 5.92 1.33
CA GLN A 91 -19.24 6.88 1.59
C GLN A 91 -20.59 6.50 0.93
N GLU A 92 -20.53 5.82 -0.22
CA GLU A 92 -21.73 5.45 -0.97
C GLU A 92 -22.40 4.16 -0.45
N HIS A 93 -21.66 3.32 0.29
CA HIS A 93 -22.14 2.03 0.77
C HIS A 93 -21.91 1.87 2.28
N GLU A 94 -22.98 1.79 3.06
CA GLU A 94 -22.92 1.65 4.52
C GLU A 94 -22.11 0.41 4.95
N GLU A 95 -22.21 -0.69 4.20
CA GLU A 95 -21.47 -1.94 4.42
C GLU A 95 -19.95 -1.81 4.24
N TYR A 96 -19.49 -0.75 3.57
CA TYR A 96 -18.07 -0.42 3.35
C TYR A 96 -17.61 0.77 4.20
N SER A 97 -18.44 1.23 5.12
CA SER A 97 -18.10 2.35 6.00
C SER A 97 -16.81 2.07 6.78
N ASN A 98 -15.91 3.06 6.81
CA ASN A 98 -14.60 3.00 7.44
C ASN A 98 -13.66 1.91 6.86
N MET A 99 -13.89 1.45 5.64
CA MET A 99 -12.90 0.62 4.97
C MET A 99 -11.67 1.43 4.54
N GLY A 100 -10.54 0.77 4.45
CA GLY A 100 -9.31 1.32 3.94
C GLY A 100 -8.31 0.22 3.61
N SER A 101 -7.15 0.61 3.14
CA SER A 101 -6.07 -0.35 2.85
C SER A 101 -4.70 0.30 3.06
N THR A 102 -3.72 -0.48 3.48
CA THR A 102 -2.33 -0.12 3.19
C THR A 102 -2.11 -0.17 1.68
N PHE A 103 -1.09 0.49 1.20
CA PHE A 103 -0.71 0.41 -0.19
C PHE A 103 0.79 0.60 -0.35
N ILE A 104 1.44 -0.34 -0.97
CA ILE A 104 2.83 -0.21 -1.34
C ILE A 104 3.01 -0.67 -2.78
N ALA A 105 3.50 0.22 -3.63
CA ALA A 105 3.83 -0.07 -5.01
C ALA A 105 5.32 0.10 -5.24
N CYS A 106 5.92 -0.79 -5.99
CA CYS A 106 7.30 -0.72 -6.44
C CYS A 106 7.35 -0.92 -7.96
N CYS A 107 8.01 0.01 -8.64
CA CYS A 107 8.36 -0.11 -10.05
C CYS A 107 9.89 -0.04 -10.17
N ILE A 108 10.47 -0.90 -11.00
CA ILE A 108 11.91 -0.89 -11.26
C ILE A 108 12.13 -0.49 -12.70
N ASP A 109 12.78 0.65 -12.89
CA ASP A 109 13.19 1.13 -14.21
C ASP A 109 14.71 1.36 -14.22
N ASN A 110 15.36 0.82 -15.25
CA ASN A 110 16.81 0.81 -15.37
C ASN A 110 17.50 0.26 -14.10
N ASN A 111 18.12 1.12 -13.31
CA ASN A 111 18.82 0.74 -12.07
C ASN A 111 18.21 1.41 -10.82
N SER A 112 16.99 1.95 -10.94
CA SER A 112 16.28 2.65 -9.89
C SER A 112 15.00 1.92 -9.52
N ALA A 113 14.68 1.90 -8.22
CA ALA A 113 13.39 1.46 -7.71
C ALA A 113 12.57 2.70 -7.30
N TYR A 114 11.39 2.84 -7.87
CA TYR A 114 10.41 3.86 -7.51
C TYR A 114 9.39 3.22 -6.58
N ILE A 115 9.14 3.86 -5.45
CA ILE A 115 8.30 3.31 -4.39
C ILE A 115 7.26 4.36 -4.02
N ALA A 116 5.99 3.96 -3.94
CA ALA A 116 4.92 4.75 -3.38
C ALA A 116 4.29 3.96 -2.22
N HIS A 117 4.21 4.57 -1.04
CA HIS A 117 3.87 3.86 0.20
C HIS A 117 2.88 4.61 1.07
N VAL A 118 1.86 3.89 1.54
CA VAL A 118 0.88 4.31 2.56
C VAL A 118 0.58 3.11 3.47
N GLY A 119 0.74 3.29 4.78
CA GLY A 119 0.42 2.26 5.78
C GLY A 119 1.64 1.66 6.47
N ASP A 120 1.49 0.46 7.00
CA ASP A 120 2.52 -0.27 7.73
C ASP A 120 3.00 -1.55 7.01
N SER A 121 2.59 -1.76 5.77
CA SER A 121 3.20 -2.75 4.88
C SER A 121 4.63 -2.32 4.56
N ARG A 122 5.56 -3.28 4.50
CA ARG A 122 6.99 -2.98 4.45
C ARG A 122 7.65 -3.44 3.17
N LEU A 123 8.59 -2.64 2.68
CA LEU A 123 9.51 -2.99 1.61
C LEU A 123 10.92 -3.12 2.17
N TYR A 124 11.58 -4.22 1.82
CA TYR A 124 12.95 -4.50 2.20
C TYR A 124 13.85 -4.65 0.98
N LEU A 125 15.05 -4.12 1.07
CA LEU A 125 16.13 -4.36 0.11
C LEU A 125 17.14 -5.34 0.72
N TYR A 126 17.33 -6.48 0.07
CA TYR A 126 18.46 -7.35 0.37
C TYR A 126 19.59 -7.09 -0.64
N ARG A 127 20.72 -6.61 -0.16
CA ARG A 127 21.90 -6.31 -0.96
C ARG A 127 23.17 -6.56 -0.16
N ASP A 128 24.17 -7.15 -0.78
CA ASP A 128 25.50 -7.42 -0.20
C ASP A 128 25.45 -8.21 1.13
N GLY A 129 24.47 -9.09 1.28
CA GLY A 129 24.28 -9.89 2.50
C GLY A 129 23.47 -9.22 3.60
N GLU A 130 23.05 -7.97 3.41
CA GLU A 130 22.29 -7.20 4.39
C GLU A 130 20.84 -7.01 3.96
N LEU A 131 19.92 -7.07 4.91
CA LEU A 131 18.49 -6.81 4.74
C LEU A 131 18.15 -5.46 5.36
N ASN A 132 17.75 -4.50 4.55
CA ASN A 132 17.43 -3.16 4.99
C ASN A 132 15.95 -2.86 4.72
N GLN A 133 15.21 -2.39 5.73
CA GLN A 133 13.88 -1.85 5.55
C GLN A 133 13.97 -0.48 4.88
N ILE A 134 13.25 -0.30 3.79
CA ILE A 134 13.26 0.96 3.00
C ILE A 134 12.10 1.88 3.41
N THR A 135 10.95 1.30 3.77
CA THR A 135 9.75 2.05 4.15
C THR A 135 9.72 2.33 5.65
N ASN A 136 9.07 3.43 6.04
CA ASN A 136 8.79 3.73 7.44
C ASN A 136 7.32 3.45 7.73
N ASP A 137 7.02 2.61 8.71
CA ASP A 137 5.64 2.29 9.07
C ASP A 137 4.86 3.54 9.46
N HIS A 138 3.67 3.71 8.87
CA HIS A 138 2.68 4.69 9.30
C HIS A 138 1.80 4.08 10.38
N SER A 139 2.39 3.82 11.54
CA SER A 139 1.71 3.29 12.71
C SER A 139 1.99 4.16 13.93
N LEU A 140 1.05 4.16 14.89
CA LEU A 140 1.16 4.98 16.09
C LEU A 140 2.43 4.65 16.89
N VAL A 141 2.74 3.36 17.05
CA VAL A 141 3.93 2.94 17.80
C VAL A 141 5.22 3.33 17.05
N ALA A 142 5.28 3.22 15.74
CA ALA A 142 6.44 3.63 14.95
C ALA A 142 6.68 5.14 15.06
N GLU A 143 5.63 5.96 15.09
CA GLU A 143 5.74 7.41 15.33
C GLU A 143 6.23 7.72 16.76
N MET A 144 5.81 6.94 17.76
CA MET A 144 6.28 7.08 19.15
C MET A 144 7.76 6.71 19.27
N VAL A 145 8.19 5.65 18.58
CA VAL A 145 9.62 5.26 18.54
C VAL A 145 10.45 6.36 17.88
N ARG A 146 10.08 6.81 16.68
CA ARG A 146 10.79 7.88 15.97
C ARG A 146 10.87 9.19 16.75
N SER A 147 9.87 9.48 17.57
CA SER A 147 9.87 10.69 18.43
C SER A 147 10.56 10.48 19.78
N GLY A 148 11.15 9.30 20.03
CA GLY A 148 11.86 8.97 21.28
C GLY A 148 10.93 8.81 22.49
N ARG A 149 9.62 8.62 22.26
CA ARG A 149 8.61 8.42 23.33
C ARG A 149 8.41 6.95 23.69
N MET A 150 9.04 6.03 22.94
CA MET A 150 8.94 4.60 23.12
C MET A 150 10.18 3.94 22.53
N THR A 151 10.65 2.82 23.10
CA THR A 151 11.68 1.98 22.50
C THR A 151 11.08 1.00 21.49
N GLU A 152 11.91 0.38 20.64
CA GLU A 152 11.46 -0.65 19.71
C GLU A 152 10.88 -1.87 20.45
N GLU A 153 11.54 -2.30 21.54
CA GLU A 153 11.08 -3.42 22.36
C GLU A 153 9.71 -3.14 23.01
N GLU A 154 9.48 -1.92 23.48
CA GLU A 154 8.18 -1.51 24.02
C GLU A 154 7.09 -1.51 22.92
N ALA A 155 7.44 -1.06 21.73
CA ALA A 155 6.51 -1.00 20.58
C ALA A 155 6.01 -2.40 20.16
N GLU A 156 6.86 -3.42 20.19
CA GLU A 156 6.50 -4.79 19.82
C GLU A 156 5.38 -5.37 20.70
N THR A 157 5.32 -4.97 21.96
CA THR A 157 4.37 -5.48 22.96
C THR A 157 3.22 -4.53 23.28
N ASP A 158 3.27 -3.29 22.76
CA ASP A 158 2.23 -2.28 23.00
C ASP A 158 0.87 -2.73 22.41
N PHE A 159 -0.20 -2.49 23.15
CA PHE A 159 -1.55 -2.86 22.71
C PHE A 159 -2.01 -2.07 21.46
N ARG A 160 -1.37 -0.93 21.16
CA ARG A 160 -1.63 -0.07 20.00
C ARG A 160 -0.77 -0.42 18.78
N ARG A 161 0.03 -1.49 18.82
CA ARG A 161 0.94 -1.85 17.73
C ARG A 161 0.27 -2.04 16.37
N ASN A 162 -1.03 -2.34 16.37
CA ASN A 162 -1.83 -2.51 15.15
C ASN A 162 -2.60 -1.23 14.74
N VAL A 163 -2.33 -0.09 15.38
CA VAL A 163 -2.99 1.18 15.03
C VAL A 163 -2.18 1.88 13.95
N ILE A 164 -2.71 1.85 12.72
CA ILE A 164 -2.12 2.59 11.59
C ILE A 164 -2.60 4.05 11.61
N THR A 165 -1.74 4.96 11.16
CA THR A 165 -1.99 6.41 11.14
C THR A 165 -2.29 6.96 9.76
N ARG A 166 -2.04 6.16 8.70
CA ARG A 166 -2.38 6.51 7.32
C ARG A 166 -2.85 5.26 6.56
N ALA A 167 -3.94 5.38 5.84
CA ALA A 167 -4.45 4.34 4.94
C ALA A 167 -5.15 4.96 3.74
N VAL A 168 -5.13 4.25 2.63
CA VAL A 168 -5.88 4.57 1.42
C VAL A 168 -7.36 4.38 1.70
N GLY A 169 -8.18 5.37 1.37
CA GLY A 169 -9.64 5.33 1.46
C GLY A 169 -10.25 5.82 2.77
N THR A 170 -9.47 6.06 3.83
CA THR A 170 -9.99 6.54 5.12
C THR A 170 -10.35 8.02 5.09
N ASP A 171 -9.61 8.82 4.33
CA ASP A 171 -9.79 10.25 4.19
C ASP A 171 -9.86 10.66 2.71
N CYS A 172 -10.38 11.86 2.43
CA CYS A 172 -10.50 12.38 1.07
C CYS A 172 -9.14 12.59 0.37
N SER A 173 -8.07 12.70 1.13
CA SER A 173 -6.68 12.79 0.65
C SER A 173 -5.75 12.02 1.58
N VAL A 174 -4.63 11.52 1.05
CA VAL A 174 -3.64 10.78 1.81
C VAL A 174 -2.22 11.27 1.45
N ASN A 175 -1.36 11.37 2.46
CA ASN A 175 0.06 11.63 2.23
C ASN A 175 0.76 10.32 1.82
N ILE A 176 1.48 10.37 0.70
CA ILE A 176 2.18 9.24 0.09
C ILE A 176 3.68 9.46 0.27
N ASP A 177 4.39 8.48 0.79
CA ASP A 177 5.85 8.46 0.91
C ASP A 177 6.47 7.79 -0.30
#